data_bbcd5172936799aec96ced7e6c18f814
#
_entry.id   bbcd5172936799aec96ced7e6c18f814
#
_cell.length_a   1.000
_cell.length_b   1.000
_cell.length_c   1.000
_cell.angle_alpha   90.00
_cell.angle_beta   90.00
_cell.angle_gamma   90.00
#
_symmetry.space_group_name_H-M   'P 1'
#
loop_
_entity.id
_entity.type
_entity.pdbx_description
1 polymer ?
#
loop_
_entity_poly.entity_id
_entity_poly.type
_entity_poly.pdbx_seq_one_letter_code
_entity_poly.pdbx_strand_id
1 'polypeptide(L)'
;MKPVALLRSILLINASLLALHVAATPLLPDLTPVGAERAASSDGRIPAWRGGLKAGQVSLAINGTPLDPYADEQPLYVITAQNYGQYREQLTAGQVALIQRYPKTFRLPVYPSHRSVAVPPQVGEWARHNAASARLVNDGNGVEGFNGVLAFPRPDNGLQVLWNHLTRPRNGSFSLASDSITPRGDGRFATMSLQQTFARPDVLDDGQTGNVLYYLSYRMTAPSRLAGDAVVLHETLDQVTQPRLSWLYSSSQRRVRRAPALAYDSITPGTAGLRTADSRDMFNGAPDLYQWTLVGKKALHVPYNSYRLASPLLGYAALIGPGHVNPQPTRYELHRVWEVVGTLKPGAKHIYASRRYYLDEDSWAIVEADFFDHKGQLWRTAQAHSYYHVIGQALVNAMEAIYDLRSGRYQLSGLTNEQPRPYAFDVRTSASYFSPGALRSQGLR
;
A
#
# COMPACT_ATOMS: atom_id res chain seq x y z
N MET A 1 50.41 55.23 -54.29
CA MET A 1 50.54 54.32 -53.16
C MET A 1 49.16 53.78 -52.77
N LYS A 2 48.90 52.55 -53.03
CA LYS A 2 47.60 51.85 -52.73
C LYS A 2 47.65 51.17 -51.40
N PRO A 3 46.62 51.22 -50.53
CA PRO A 3 46.56 50.42 -49.34
C PRO A 3 45.93 49.03 -49.64
N VAL A 4 46.55 48.01 -49.07
CA VAL A 4 46.18 46.59 -49.14
C VAL A 4 45.06 46.36 -48.10
N ALA A 5 43.92 45.81 -48.57
CA ALA A 5 42.82 45.39 -47.74
C ALA A 5 43.06 43.96 -47.19
N LEU A 6 43.05 43.78 -45.85
CA LEU A 6 43.18 42.51 -45.17
C LEU A 6 41.77 41.91 -45.02
N LEU A 7 41.46 40.84 -45.73
CA LEU A 7 40.25 40.03 -45.52
C LEU A 7 40.45 39.12 -44.29
N ARG A 8 39.64 39.33 -43.22
CA ARG A 8 39.51 38.41 -42.09
C ARG A 8 38.36 37.44 -42.37
N SER A 9 38.67 36.21 -42.65
CA SER A 9 37.70 35.11 -42.72
C SER A 9 37.29 34.71 -41.29
N ILE A 10 36.02 34.89 -40.93
CA ILE A 10 35.43 34.40 -39.69
C ILE A 10 34.94 32.98 -39.98
N LEU A 11 35.57 31.98 -39.40
CA LEU A 11 35.12 30.58 -39.41
C LEU A 11 34.01 30.46 -38.32
N LEU A 12 32.78 30.33 -38.73
CA LEU A 12 31.65 29.96 -37.84
C LEU A 12 31.70 28.45 -37.62
N ILE A 13 32.13 28.04 -36.44
CA ILE A 13 32.03 26.66 -35.95
C ILE A 13 30.60 26.44 -35.45
N ASN A 14 29.78 25.77 -36.26
CA ASN A 14 28.50 25.25 -35.82
C ASN A 14 28.72 24.07 -34.90
N ALA A 15 28.67 24.30 -33.59
CA ALA A 15 28.61 23.23 -32.62
C ALA A 15 27.18 22.66 -32.56
N SER A 16 26.92 21.62 -33.33
CA SER A 16 25.68 20.86 -33.22
C SER A 16 25.72 20.13 -31.87
N LEU A 17 24.95 20.60 -30.88
CA LEU A 17 24.64 19.86 -29.68
C LEU A 17 23.83 18.61 -30.10
N LEU A 18 24.51 17.47 -30.25
CA LEU A 18 23.85 16.18 -30.21
C LEU A 18 23.27 15.99 -28.81
N ALA A 19 21.97 16.22 -28.67
CA ALA A 19 21.22 15.74 -27.53
C ALA A 19 21.30 14.20 -27.54
N LEU A 20 22.15 13.63 -26.69
CA LEU A 20 22.13 12.21 -26.40
C LEU A 20 20.75 11.90 -25.81
N HIS A 21 19.84 11.42 -26.66
CA HIS A 21 18.66 10.71 -26.19
C HIS A 21 19.16 9.44 -25.50
N VAL A 22 19.26 9.47 -24.20
CA VAL A 22 19.40 8.24 -23.39
C VAL A 22 18.13 7.46 -23.65
N ALA A 23 18.19 6.53 -24.59
CA ALA A 23 17.11 5.58 -24.81
C ALA A 23 16.90 4.84 -23.49
N ALA A 24 15.70 4.99 -22.89
CA ALA A 24 15.34 4.28 -21.67
C ALA A 24 15.60 2.80 -21.88
N THR A 25 16.43 2.21 -21.03
CA THR A 25 16.75 0.77 -21.11
C THR A 25 15.44 0.00 -21.01
N PRO A 26 15.02 -0.78 -22.01
CA PRO A 26 13.75 -1.49 -21.94
C PRO A 26 13.79 -2.44 -20.74
N LEU A 27 12.66 -2.57 -20.03
CA LEU A 27 12.49 -3.66 -19.09
C LEU A 27 12.73 -4.98 -19.85
N LEU A 28 13.41 -5.91 -19.20
CA LEU A 28 13.74 -7.20 -19.84
C LEU A 28 12.44 -7.87 -20.33
N PRO A 29 12.46 -8.56 -21.49
CA PRO A 29 11.25 -9.16 -22.09
C PRO A 29 10.56 -10.20 -21.20
N ASP A 30 11.30 -10.80 -20.27
CA ASP A 30 10.84 -11.76 -19.28
C ASP A 30 10.16 -11.13 -18.06
N LEU A 31 10.15 -9.80 -17.95
CA LEU A 31 9.46 -9.07 -16.89
C LEU A 31 8.13 -8.49 -17.36
N THR A 32 7.21 -8.33 -16.40
CA THR A 32 5.98 -7.54 -16.59
C THR A 32 6.31 -6.05 -16.66
N PRO A 33 5.39 -5.18 -17.10
CA PRO A 33 5.64 -3.74 -17.12
C PRO A 33 5.98 -3.11 -15.76
N VAL A 34 5.69 -3.79 -14.65
CA VAL A 34 6.04 -3.33 -13.28
C VAL A 34 7.25 -4.05 -12.70
N GLY A 35 7.98 -4.86 -13.49
CA GLY A 35 9.20 -5.53 -13.05
C GLY A 35 9.01 -6.89 -12.37
N ALA A 36 7.79 -7.42 -12.32
CA ALA A 36 7.54 -8.78 -11.85
C ALA A 36 7.98 -9.83 -12.89
N GLU A 37 8.30 -11.03 -12.45
CA GLU A 37 8.60 -12.15 -13.37
C GLU A 37 7.36 -12.53 -14.18
N ARG A 38 7.47 -12.53 -15.51
CA ARG A 38 6.34 -12.87 -16.39
C ARG A 38 6.03 -14.35 -16.40
N ALA A 39 7.06 -15.20 -16.34
CA ALA A 39 6.94 -16.65 -16.45
C ALA A 39 6.22 -17.27 -15.25
N ALA A 40 5.66 -18.45 -15.46
CA ALA A 40 5.19 -19.30 -14.38
C ALA A 40 6.32 -19.75 -13.47
N SER A 41 6.01 -20.16 -12.23
CA SER A 41 6.99 -20.87 -11.39
C SER A 41 7.35 -22.22 -12.02
N SER A 42 8.53 -22.73 -11.69
CA SER A 42 9.04 -23.99 -12.24
C SER A 42 8.12 -25.18 -11.93
N ASP A 43 7.40 -25.13 -10.82
CA ASP A 43 6.43 -26.13 -10.38
C ASP A 43 5.00 -25.87 -10.89
N GLY A 44 4.79 -24.79 -11.65
CA GLY A 44 3.52 -24.40 -12.26
C GLY A 44 2.45 -23.87 -11.27
N ARG A 45 2.75 -23.84 -9.97
CA ARG A 45 1.76 -23.39 -8.96
C ARG A 45 1.47 -21.90 -9.03
N ILE A 46 2.43 -21.09 -9.45
CA ILE A 46 2.24 -19.66 -9.76
C ILE A 46 2.19 -19.54 -11.28
N PRO A 47 1.05 -19.15 -11.89
CA PRO A 47 0.91 -19.10 -13.33
C PRO A 47 1.72 -17.96 -13.97
N ALA A 48 1.96 -18.04 -15.27
CA ALA A 48 2.51 -16.93 -16.04
C ALA A 48 1.52 -15.74 -16.02
N TRP A 49 2.06 -14.52 -15.90
CA TRP A 49 1.25 -13.32 -16.01
C TRP A 49 0.77 -13.09 -17.45
N ARG A 50 -0.54 -12.96 -17.65
CA ARG A 50 -1.20 -12.82 -18.96
C ARG A 50 -1.93 -11.49 -19.12
N GLY A 51 -1.52 -10.45 -18.35
CA GLY A 51 -2.11 -9.12 -18.45
C GLY A 51 -3.09 -8.74 -17.33
N GLY A 52 -3.35 -9.65 -16.39
CA GLY A 52 -4.31 -9.42 -15.29
C GLY A 52 -5.76 -9.42 -15.74
N LEU A 53 -6.66 -9.05 -14.83
CA LEU A 53 -8.11 -8.96 -15.09
C LEU A 53 -8.46 -7.68 -15.84
N LYS A 54 -9.38 -7.78 -16.78
CA LYS A 54 -9.94 -6.64 -17.53
C LYS A 54 -11.31 -6.25 -16.97
N ALA A 55 -11.69 -4.99 -17.10
CA ALA A 55 -12.97 -4.48 -16.60
C ALA A 55 -14.19 -5.30 -17.06
N GLY A 56 -14.24 -5.71 -18.33
CA GLY A 56 -15.34 -6.54 -18.87
C GLY A 56 -15.41 -7.98 -18.38
N GLN A 57 -14.44 -8.45 -17.59
CA GLN A 57 -14.38 -9.81 -17.05
C GLN A 57 -14.95 -9.92 -15.63
N VAL A 58 -15.27 -8.79 -15.00
CA VAL A 58 -15.73 -8.75 -13.60
C VAL A 58 -16.99 -7.91 -13.51
N SER A 59 -18.07 -8.51 -13.03
CA SER A 59 -19.31 -7.80 -12.73
C SER A 59 -19.17 -7.01 -11.42
N LEU A 60 -20.01 -5.98 -11.27
CA LEU A 60 -20.04 -5.15 -10.07
C LEU A 60 -21.33 -5.42 -9.27
N ALA A 61 -21.23 -5.41 -7.96
CA ALA A 61 -22.38 -5.34 -7.07
C ALA A 61 -23.04 -3.93 -7.17
N ILE A 62 -24.24 -3.80 -6.61
CA ILE A 62 -25.00 -2.54 -6.65
C ILE A 62 -24.27 -1.35 -6.02
N ASN A 63 -23.39 -1.59 -5.07
CA ASN A 63 -22.56 -0.58 -4.42
C ASN A 63 -21.24 -0.29 -5.16
N GLY A 64 -21.03 -0.88 -6.34
CA GLY A 64 -19.81 -0.72 -7.15
C GLY A 64 -18.65 -1.65 -6.79
N THR A 65 -18.80 -2.49 -5.76
CA THR A 65 -17.74 -3.47 -5.39
C THR A 65 -17.67 -4.57 -6.46
N PRO A 66 -16.47 -4.94 -6.96
CA PRO A 66 -16.29 -6.07 -7.85
C PRO A 66 -16.77 -7.37 -7.21
N LEU A 67 -17.57 -8.15 -7.95
CA LEU A 67 -17.95 -9.49 -7.55
C LEU A 67 -16.74 -10.42 -7.68
N ASP A 68 -16.74 -11.50 -6.91
CA ASP A 68 -15.65 -12.49 -6.93
C ASP A 68 -15.63 -13.22 -8.29
N PRO A 69 -14.62 -13.01 -9.15
CA PRO A 69 -14.50 -13.71 -10.42
C PRO A 69 -14.13 -15.19 -10.27
N TYR A 70 -13.81 -15.61 -9.05
CA TYR A 70 -13.37 -16.96 -8.67
C TYR A 70 -14.34 -17.62 -7.67
N ALA A 71 -15.60 -17.18 -7.65
CA ALA A 71 -16.60 -17.58 -6.65
C ALA A 71 -16.85 -19.10 -6.61
N ASP A 72 -16.73 -19.77 -7.75
CA ASP A 72 -16.99 -21.22 -7.88
C ASP A 72 -15.81 -22.10 -7.47
N GLU A 73 -14.63 -21.49 -7.21
CA GLU A 73 -13.45 -22.26 -6.82
C GLU A 73 -13.55 -22.77 -5.39
N GLN A 74 -13.03 -23.99 -5.21
CA GLN A 74 -12.84 -24.60 -3.90
C GLN A 74 -11.36 -24.53 -3.50
N PRO A 75 -11.05 -24.51 -2.19
CA PRO A 75 -9.67 -24.60 -1.74
C PRO A 75 -9.02 -25.88 -2.25
N LEU A 76 -7.80 -25.78 -2.77
CA LEU A 76 -6.96 -26.93 -3.12
C LEU A 76 -6.61 -27.75 -1.86
N TYR A 77 -6.36 -27.04 -0.77
CA TYR A 77 -6.08 -27.59 0.56
C TYR A 77 -6.25 -26.49 1.61
N VAL A 78 -6.27 -26.92 2.87
CA VAL A 78 -6.34 -26.01 4.03
C VAL A 78 -5.14 -26.23 4.92
N ILE A 79 -4.37 -25.16 5.18
CA ILE A 79 -3.25 -25.20 6.11
C ILE A 79 -3.78 -24.98 7.52
N THR A 80 -3.44 -25.89 8.43
CA THR A 80 -3.92 -25.94 9.82
C THR A 80 -2.78 -26.26 10.77
N ALA A 81 -3.04 -26.31 12.06
CA ALA A 81 -2.07 -26.71 13.07
C ALA A 81 -1.52 -28.15 12.88
N GLN A 82 -2.26 -29.02 12.18
CA GLN A 82 -1.86 -30.40 11.94
C GLN A 82 -0.87 -30.58 10.80
N ASN A 83 -0.89 -29.67 9.80
CA ASN A 83 -0.12 -29.84 8.57
C ASN A 83 0.78 -28.67 8.20
N TYR A 84 0.77 -27.54 8.94
CA TYR A 84 1.55 -26.35 8.58
C TYR A 84 3.07 -26.63 8.47
N GLY A 85 3.58 -27.64 9.14
CA GLY A 85 4.96 -28.07 9.04
C GLY A 85 5.40 -28.39 7.60
N GLN A 86 4.49 -28.93 6.77
CA GLN A 86 4.73 -29.24 5.35
C GLN A 86 4.86 -27.98 4.49
N TYR A 87 4.30 -26.85 4.93
CA TYR A 87 4.28 -25.57 4.21
C TYR A 87 5.16 -24.51 4.87
N ARG A 88 5.99 -24.90 5.85
CA ARG A 88 6.73 -23.97 6.73
C ARG A 88 7.52 -22.91 5.95
N GLU A 89 8.16 -23.31 4.86
CA GLU A 89 8.97 -22.42 4.01
C GLU A 89 8.14 -21.43 3.19
N GLN A 90 6.82 -21.68 3.08
CA GLN A 90 5.86 -20.84 2.33
C GLN A 90 4.93 -20.07 3.28
N LEU A 91 5.26 -20.00 4.57
CA LEU A 91 4.51 -19.24 5.58
C LEU A 91 5.39 -18.19 6.22
N THR A 92 4.78 -17.05 6.58
CA THR A 92 5.44 -16.01 7.39
C THR A 92 5.55 -16.45 8.84
N ALA A 93 6.42 -15.80 9.62
CA ALA A 93 6.51 -16.05 11.05
C ALA A 93 5.18 -15.73 11.77
N GLY A 94 4.49 -14.66 11.31
CA GLY A 94 3.19 -14.27 11.83
C GLY A 94 2.10 -15.30 11.58
N GLN A 95 2.02 -15.85 10.38
CA GLN A 95 1.07 -16.92 10.05
C GLN A 95 1.28 -18.15 10.93
N VAL A 96 2.53 -18.59 11.09
CA VAL A 96 2.86 -19.71 11.97
C VAL A 96 2.47 -19.42 13.41
N ALA A 97 2.76 -18.22 13.91
CA ALA A 97 2.38 -17.82 15.26
C ALA A 97 0.85 -17.83 15.48
N LEU A 98 0.08 -17.38 14.47
CA LEU A 98 -1.39 -17.43 14.51
C LEU A 98 -1.91 -18.87 14.50
N ILE A 99 -1.37 -19.77 13.67
CA ILE A 99 -1.71 -21.20 13.64
C ILE A 99 -1.44 -21.84 14.99
N GLN A 100 -0.27 -21.56 15.59
CA GLN A 100 0.12 -22.13 16.87
C GLN A 100 -0.72 -21.58 18.04
N ARG A 101 -1.06 -20.29 17.99
CA ARG A 101 -1.87 -19.65 19.03
C ARG A 101 -3.33 -20.08 19.00
N TYR A 102 -3.88 -20.30 17.81
CA TYR A 102 -5.29 -20.65 17.61
C TYR A 102 -5.45 -21.98 16.85
N PRO A 103 -4.91 -23.11 17.37
CA PRO A 103 -4.75 -24.34 16.61
C PRO A 103 -6.07 -24.99 16.19
N LYS A 104 -7.18 -24.64 16.83
CA LYS A 104 -8.52 -25.18 16.52
C LYS A 104 -9.32 -24.33 15.54
N THR A 105 -8.99 -23.05 15.44
CA THR A 105 -9.85 -22.08 14.72
C THR A 105 -9.15 -21.34 13.60
N PHE A 106 -7.86 -21.02 13.72
CA PHE A 106 -7.12 -20.36 12.65
C PHE A 106 -6.66 -21.37 11.60
N ARG A 107 -6.92 -21.05 10.34
CA ARG A 107 -6.55 -21.87 9.18
C ARG A 107 -6.44 -21.00 7.94
N LEU A 108 -5.66 -21.45 6.95
CA LEU A 108 -5.50 -20.79 5.67
C LEU A 108 -6.10 -21.70 4.57
N PRO A 109 -7.30 -21.41 4.05
CA PRO A 109 -7.80 -22.06 2.85
C PRO A 109 -7.01 -21.54 1.64
N VAL A 110 -6.29 -22.44 0.97
CA VAL A 110 -5.42 -22.14 -0.16
C VAL A 110 -6.12 -22.49 -1.46
N TYR A 111 -6.19 -21.53 -2.35
CA TYR A 111 -6.84 -21.62 -3.64
C TYR A 111 -5.83 -21.61 -4.80
N PRO A 112 -6.24 -21.92 -6.04
CA PRO A 112 -5.40 -21.70 -7.21
C PRO A 112 -4.93 -20.24 -7.29
N SER A 113 -3.68 -20.04 -7.66
CA SER A 113 -3.09 -18.68 -7.78
C SER A 113 -3.56 -18.01 -9.06
N HIS A 114 -4.03 -16.77 -8.95
CA HIS A 114 -4.41 -15.91 -10.06
C HIS A 114 -3.68 -14.57 -9.99
N ARG A 115 -2.90 -14.26 -11.01
CA ARG A 115 -2.18 -12.98 -11.13
C ARG A 115 -3.12 -11.93 -11.73
N SER A 116 -4.04 -11.46 -10.89
CA SER A 116 -5.18 -10.61 -11.28
C SER A 116 -4.82 -9.15 -11.55
N VAL A 117 -3.66 -8.69 -11.10
CA VAL A 117 -3.23 -7.29 -11.27
C VAL A 117 -2.94 -7.01 -12.74
N ALA A 118 -3.76 -6.16 -13.34
CA ALA A 118 -3.48 -5.60 -14.66
C ALA A 118 -2.64 -4.33 -14.54
N VAL A 119 -1.80 -4.08 -15.52
CA VAL A 119 -0.93 -2.90 -15.59
C VAL A 119 -1.43 -1.98 -16.68
N PRO A 120 -1.98 -0.79 -16.34
CA PRO A 120 -2.33 0.21 -17.33
C PRO A 120 -1.13 0.60 -18.21
N PRO A 121 -1.31 0.87 -19.52
CA PRO A 121 -0.21 1.23 -20.43
C PRO A 121 0.65 2.39 -19.90
N GLN A 122 0.03 3.41 -19.36
CA GLN A 122 0.71 4.58 -18.78
C GLN A 122 1.64 4.20 -17.62
N VAL A 123 1.25 3.24 -16.77
CA VAL A 123 2.10 2.75 -15.67
C VAL A 123 3.34 2.06 -16.24
N GLY A 124 3.18 1.28 -17.32
CA GLY A 124 4.31 0.66 -18.01
C GLY A 124 5.28 1.67 -18.65
N GLU A 125 4.77 2.78 -19.15
CA GLU A 125 5.58 3.88 -19.68
C GLU A 125 6.39 4.57 -18.57
N TRP A 126 5.73 4.91 -17.46
CA TRP A 126 6.41 5.46 -16.28
C TRP A 126 7.48 4.49 -15.75
N ALA A 127 7.16 3.21 -15.61
CA ALA A 127 8.11 2.21 -15.12
C ALA A 127 9.37 2.12 -16.00
N ARG A 128 9.22 2.18 -17.33
CA ARG A 128 10.37 2.21 -18.25
C ARG A 128 11.22 3.47 -18.07
N HIS A 129 10.60 4.64 -17.96
CA HIS A 129 11.31 5.88 -17.69
C HIS A 129 12.05 5.80 -16.35
N ASN A 130 11.34 5.41 -15.30
CA ASN A 130 11.84 5.37 -13.93
C ASN A 130 13.00 4.38 -13.75
N ALA A 131 12.99 3.26 -14.47
CA ALA A 131 14.09 2.29 -14.47
C ALA A 131 15.44 2.90 -14.86
N ALA A 132 15.44 3.99 -15.66
CA ALA A 132 16.64 4.67 -16.12
C ALA A 132 16.98 5.93 -15.31
N SER A 133 15.97 6.60 -14.71
CA SER A 133 16.13 7.95 -14.17
C SER A 133 15.91 8.06 -12.67
N ALA A 134 15.12 7.16 -12.06
CA ALA A 134 14.83 7.24 -10.64
C ALA A 134 16.06 6.93 -9.79
N ARG A 135 16.27 7.73 -8.77
CA ARG A 135 17.37 7.52 -7.81
C ARG A 135 16.95 7.88 -6.39
N LEU A 136 17.56 7.20 -5.44
CA LEU A 136 17.45 7.55 -4.03
C LEU A 136 18.27 8.82 -3.75
N VAL A 137 17.73 9.70 -2.91
CA VAL A 137 18.41 10.91 -2.44
C VAL A 137 18.35 10.99 -0.92
N ASN A 138 19.20 11.82 -0.31
CA ASN A 138 19.23 12.05 1.14
C ASN A 138 19.32 10.75 1.95
N ASP A 139 20.36 9.95 1.67
CA ASP A 139 20.60 8.64 2.30
C ASP A 139 19.41 7.65 2.15
N GLY A 140 18.67 7.77 1.05
CA GLY A 140 17.51 6.94 0.76
C GLY A 140 16.20 7.40 1.39
N ASN A 141 16.18 8.57 2.02
CA ASN A 141 14.98 9.15 2.63
C ASN A 141 14.06 9.84 1.64
N GLY A 142 14.53 10.04 0.41
CA GLY A 142 13.77 10.60 -0.68
C GLY A 142 14.06 9.91 -2.00
N VAL A 143 13.20 10.19 -2.99
CA VAL A 143 13.32 9.70 -4.36
C VAL A 143 13.12 10.86 -5.32
N GLU A 144 13.98 10.94 -6.33
CA GLU A 144 13.83 11.90 -7.42
C GLU A 144 14.01 11.25 -8.80
N GLY A 145 13.71 12.00 -9.85
CA GLY A 145 13.89 11.53 -11.23
C GLY A 145 12.86 10.48 -11.67
N PHE A 146 11.75 10.29 -10.94
CA PHE A 146 10.69 9.39 -11.35
C PHE A 146 9.41 10.14 -11.75
N ASN A 147 8.61 9.53 -12.61
CA ASN A 147 7.34 10.01 -13.07
C ASN A 147 6.20 9.14 -12.55
N GLY A 148 5.08 9.76 -12.21
CA GLY A 148 3.83 9.09 -11.87
C GLY A 148 3.95 8.13 -10.67
N VAL A 149 4.16 6.85 -10.95
CA VAL A 149 4.19 5.78 -9.94
C VAL A 149 5.34 4.81 -10.20
N LEU A 150 5.65 3.97 -9.19
CA LEU A 150 6.64 2.90 -9.25
C LEU A 150 8.05 3.39 -9.58
N ALA A 151 8.73 3.91 -8.57
CA ALA A 151 10.05 4.51 -8.72
C ALA A 151 11.13 3.52 -9.21
N PHE A 152 11.14 2.28 -8.70
CA PHE A 152 12.21 1.31 -8.94
C PHE A 152 11.68 -0.05 -9.44
N PRO A 153 11.22 -0.17 -10.70
CA PRO A 153 10.69 -1.45 -11.21
C PRO A 153 11.72 -2.58 -11.22
N ARG A 154 13.00 -2.25 -11.04
CA ARG A 154 14.13 -3.19 -10.89
C ARG A 154 14.95 -2.79 -9.67
N PRO A 155 14.46 -3.11 -8.46
CA PRO A 155 15.14 -2.68 -7.24
C PRO A 155 16.40 -3.50 -6.97
N ASP A 156 17.46 -2.83 -6.49
CA ASP A 156 18.75 -3.43 -6.14
C ASP A 156 18.92 -3.60 -4.61
N ASN A 157 18.07 -2.95 -3.82
CA ASN A 157 18.19 -2.96 -2.36
C ASN A 157 16.82 -2.82 -1.65
N GLY A 158 16.82 -3.00 -0.34
CA GLY A 158 15.59 -2.97 0.47
C GLY A 158 14.88 -1.63 0.50
N LEU A 159 15.61 -0.52 0.41
CA LEU A 159 15.02 0.83 0.35
C LEU A 159 14.23 1.02 -0.95
N GLN A 160 14.79 0.61 -2.09
CA GLN A 160 14.08 0.71 -3.37
C GLN A 160 12.81 -0.15 -3.39
N VAL A 161 12.85 -1.35 -2.80
CA VAL A 161 11.65 -2.19 -2.65
C VAL A 161 10.61 -1.50 -1.77
N LEU A 162 11.02 -0.89 -0.66
CA LEU A 162 10.11 -0.15 0.22
C LEU A 162 9.51 1.08 -0.49
N TRP A 163 10.33 1.83 -1.23
CA TRP A 163 9.85 2.96 -2.02
C TRP A 163 8.87 2.54 -3.12
N ASN A 164 9.01 1.34 -3.67
CA ASN A 164 8.02 0.81 -4.60
C ASN A 164 6.65 0.64 -3.94
N HIS A 165 6.59 0.21 -2.67
CA HIS A 165 5.34 0.20 -1.94
C HIS A 165 4.75 1.60 -1.79
N LEU A 166 5.55 2.59 -1.41
CA LEU A 166 5.10 3.97 -1.22
C LEU A 166 4.63 4.63 -2.52
N THR A 167 5.31 4.34 -3.65
CA THR A 167 5.04 4.90 -4.97
C THR A 167 4.26 3.95 -5.90
N ARG A 168 3.73 2.81 -5.40
CA ARG A 168 3.05 1.80 -6.21
C ARG A 168 1.84 2.34 -6.96
N PRO A 169 1.42 1.68 -8.04
CA PRO A 169 0.20 2.02 -8.74
C PRO A 169 -1.03 1.90 -7.82
N ARG A 170 -1.69 3.03 -7.61
CA ARG A 170 -3.00 3.12 -6.94
C ARG A 170 -3.79 4.15 -7.70
N ASN A 171 -4.84 4.06 -8.26
CA ASN A 171 -5.55 5.12 -9.00
C ASN A 171 -5.08 6.56 -8.65
N GLY A 172 -5.10 7.49 -9.59
CA GLY A 172 -4.57 8.85 -9.40
C GLY A 172 -5.28 9.64 -8.31
N SER A 173 -6.60 9.49 -8.23
CA SER A 173 -7.45 10.11 -7.21
C SER A 173 -8.66 9.24 -6.92
N PHE A 174 -9.03 9.12 -5.65
CA PHE A 174 -10.23 8.38 -5.25
C PHE A 174 -10.83 8.92 -3.96
N SER A 175 -12.13 8.66 -3.77
CA SER A 175 -12.81 8.75 -2.49
C SER A 175 -13.13 7.35 -2.00
N LEU A 176 -12.98 7.13 -0.69
CA LEU A 176 -13.25 5.86 -0.03
C LEU A 176 -14.03 6.08 1.25
N ALA A 177 -15.20 5.45 1.38
CA ALA A 177 -15.90 5.27 2.63
C ALA A 177 -15.56 3.90 3.22
N SER A 178 -15.06 3.86 4.43
CA SER A 178 -14.64 2.61 5.07
C SER A 178 -14.79 2.63 6.57
N ASP A 179 -14.80 1.43 7.15
CA ASP A 179 -14.95 1.19 8.57
C ASP A 179 -13.74 0.50 9.17
N SER A 180 -13.56 0.72 10.45
CA SER A 180 -12.60 -0.03 11.27
C SER A 180 -13.31 -0.59 12.48
N ILE A 181 -13.00 -1.82 12.85
CA ILE A 181 -13.55 -2.50 14.02
C ILE A 181 -12.46 -3.10 14.88
N THR A 182 -12.65 -3.07 16.19
CA THR A 182 -11.78 -3.75 17.15
C THR A 182 -12.65 -4.69 17.96
N PRO A 183 -12.69 -5.98 17.60
CA PRO A 183 -13.47 -6.98 18.31
C PRO A 183 -13.01 -7.16 19.76
N ARG A 184 -13.97 -7.40 20.65
CA ARG A 184 -13.74 -7.81 22.03
C ARG A 184 -13.77 -9.33 22.14
N GLY A 185 -13.31 -9.87 23.26
CA GLY A 185 -13.31 -11.32 23.49
C GLY A 185 -14.69 -11.98 23.47
N ASP A 186 -15.75 -11.19 23.70
CA ASP A 186 -17.16 -11.62 23.63
C ASP A 186 -17.78 -11.48 22.22
N GLY A 187 -16.98 -11.13 21.22
CA GLY A 187 -17.42 -10.94 19.82
C GLY A 187 -18.10 -9.60 19.54
N ARG A 188 -18.41 -8.78 20.56
CA ARG A 188 -18.91 -7.42 20.34
C ARG A 188 -17.83 -6.51 19.81
N PHE A 189 -18.20 -5.52 19.01
CA PHE A 189 -17.29 -4.52 18.47
C PHE A 189 -17.97 -3.16 18.36
N ALA A 190 -17.14 -2.13 18.30
CA ALA A 190 -17.56 -0.77 17.95
C ALA A 190 -16.99 -0.43 16.58
N THR A 191 -17.79 0.21 15.76
CA THR A 191 -17.39 0.67 14.44
C THR A 191 -16.89 2.11 14.50
N MET A 192 -15.80 2.38 13.82
CA MET A 192 -15.30 3.71 13.52
C MET A 192 -15.34 3.90 12.02
N SER A 193 -16.16 4.84 11.54
CA SER A 193 -16.38 5.09 10.13
C SER A 193 -15.68 6.35 9.68
N LEU A 194 -15.09 6.31 8.51
CA LEU A 194 -14.44 7.44 7.91
C LEU A 194 -14.71 7.52 6.39
N GLN A 195 -14.69 8.74 5.90
CA GLN A 195 -14.64 9.05 4.48
C GLN A 195 -13.33 9.74 4.18
N GLN A 196 -12.61 9.24 3.20
CA GLN A 196 -11.33 9.80 2.78
C GLN A 196 -11.34 10.19 1.31
N THR A 197 -10.52 11.17 0.95
CA THR A 197 -10.18 11.53 -0.42
C THR A 197 -8.67 11.53 -0.54
N PHE A 198 -8.19 10.81 -1.54
CA PHE A 198 -6.77 10.71 -1.89
C PHE A 198 -6.56 11.33 -3.27
N ALA A 199 -5.44 12.02 -3.47
CA ALA A 199 -5.03 12.46 -4.80
C ALA A 199 -3.50 12.60 -4.89
N ARG A 200 -2.93 12.15 -6.01
CA ARG A 200 -1.56 12.50 -6.36
C ARG A 200 -1.50 13.92 -6.93
N PRO A 201 -0.36 14.62 -6.80
CA PRO A 201 -0.21 15.98 -7.35
C PRO A 201 -0.43 16.07 -8.85
N ASP A 202 -0.01 15.05 -9.61
CA ASP A 202 -0.05 15.01 -11.08
C ASP A 202 -1.46 14.89 -11.68
N VAL A 203 -2.48 14.60 -10.86
CA VAL A 203 -3.89 14.49 -11.30
C VAL A 203 -4.78 15.62 -10.79
N LEU A 204 -4.22 16.59 -10.08
CA LEU A 204 -4.97 17.75 -9.58
C LEU A 204 -5.07 18.84 -10.64
N ASP A 205 -6.21 19.54 -10.69
CA ASP A 205 -6.44 20.66 -11.62
C ASP A 205 -5.44 21.82 -11.40
N ASP A 206 -4.96 22.00 -10.15
CA ASP A 206 -4.00 23.02 -9.72
C ASP A 206 -2.78 22.41 -9.00
N GLY A 207 -2.47 21.15 -9.29
CA GLY A 207 -1.40 20.41 -8.65
C GLY A 207 -0.02 21.00 -8.95
N GLN A 208 0.79 21.15 -7.90
CA GLN A 208 2.17 21.57 -8.04
C GLN A 208 3.09 20.36 -7.86
N THR A 209 4.04 20.23 -8.75
CA THR A 209 5.16 19.29 -8.58
C THR A 209 6.09 19.84 -7.50
N GLY A 210 6.56 18.99 -6.64
CA GLY A 210 7.46 19.36 -5.56
C GLY A 210 7.69 18.17 -4.63
N ASN A 211 8.02 18.43 -3.37
CA ASN A 211 8.24 17.39 -2.37
C ASN A 211 6.91 16.82 -1.80
N VAL A 212 5.88 16.61 -2.65
CA VAL A 212 4.60 15.99 -2.24
C VAL A 212 4.41 14.69 -3.00
N LEU A 213 4.29 13.60 -2.25
CA LEU A 213 3.99 12.28 -2.80
C LEU A 213 2.49 12.14 -3.09
N TYR A 214 1.64 12.55 -2.14
CA TYR A 214 0.19 12.61 -2.31
C TYR A 214 -0.47 13.50 -1.25
N TYR A 215 -1.70 13.87 -1.52
CA TYR A 215 -2.63 14.51 -0.59
C TYR A 215 -3.65 13.51 -0.06
N LEU A 216 -4.01 13.66 1.19
CA LEU A 216 -5.06 12.88 1.82
C LEU A 216 -5.92 13.77 2.71
N SER A 217 -7.24 13.66 2.56
CA SER A 217 -8.21 14.19 3.50
C SER A 217 -9.06 13.06 4.02
N TYR A 218 -9.35 13.02 5.32
CA TYR A 218 -10.35 12.13 5.87
C TYR A 218 -11.19 12.80 6.93
N ARG A 219 -12.44 12.39 6.99
CA ARG A 219 -13.46 12.87 7.94
C ARG A 219 -14.07 11.68 8.66
N MET A 220 -14.16 11.79 9.96
CA MET A 220 -14.86 10.80 10.79
C MET A 220 -16.37 10.97 10.62
N THR A 221 -17.08 9.87 10.36
CA THR A 221 -18.54 9.86 10.22
C THR A 221 -19.22 9.11 11.36
N ALA A 222 -18.52 8.21 12.05
CA ALA A 222 -18.97 7.55 13.27
C ALA A 222 -17.77 7.21 14.17
N PRO A 223 -17.97 7.05 15.48
CA PRO A 223 -19.17 7.28 16.26
C PRO A 223 -19.50 8.77 16.43
N SER A 224 -20.72 9.09 16.88
CA SER A 224 -21.21 10.48 16.97
C SER A 224 -20.28 11.44 17.72
N ARG A 225 -19.55 10.97 18.75
CA ARG A 225 -18.57 11.77 19.50
C ARG A 225 -17.35 12.22 18.68
N LEU A 226 -17.07 11.59 17.55
CA LEU A 226 -15.95 11.90 16.63
C LEU A 226 -16.46 12.40 15.27
N ALA A 227 -17.77 12.31 15.03
CA ALA A 227 -18.33 12.73 13.75
C ALA A 227 -18.04 14.21 13.49
N GLY A 228 -17.56 14.51 12.29
CA GLY A 228 -17.12 15.83 11.88
C GLY A 228 -15.64 16.16 12.20
N ASP A 229 -14.93 15.37 12.99
CA ASP A 229 -13.49 15.50 13.09
C ASP A 229 -12.86 15.17 11.73
N ALA A 230 -11.95 16.01 11.27
CA ALA A 230 -11.34 15.86 9.94
C ALA A 230 -9.83 16.12 9.97
N VAL A 231 -9.12 15.48 9.07
CA VAL A 231 -7.67 15.62 8.92
C VAL A 231 -7.33 15.85 7.46
N VAL A 232 -6.37 16.73 7.21
CA VAL A 232 -5.68 16.86 5.94
C VAL A 232 -4.21 16.55 6.14
N LEU A 233 -3.67 15.75 5.22
CA LEU A 233 -2.27 15.34 5.16
C LEU A 233 -1.68 15.73 3.81
N HIS A 234 -0.49 16.31 3.82
CA HIS A 234 0.41 16.36 2.68
C HIS A 234 1.55 15.41 2.97
N GLU A 235 1.56 14.29 2.31
CA GLU A 235 2.63 13.31 2.44
C GLU A 235 3.80 13.77 1.58
N THR A 236 4.98 13.87 2.16
CA THR A 236 6.16 14.33 1.45
C THR A 236 7.00 13.17 0.94
N LEU A 237 7.66 13.36 -0.20
CA LEU A 237 8.61 12.40 -0.77
C LEU A 237 9.83 12.25 0.14
N ASP A 238 10.38 13.35 0.61
CA ASP A 238 11.48 13.38 1.57
C ASP A 238 10.98 13.98 2.88
N GLN A 239 10.59 13.10 3.80
CA GLN A 239 10.03 13.48 5.10
C GLN A 239 11.12 13.97 6.09
N VAL A 240 12.39 13.70 5.84
CA VAL A 240 13.50 14.15 6.68
C VAL A 240 13.80 15.62 6.41
N THR A 241 13.92 15.99 5.13
CA THR A 241 14.11 17.38 4.72
C THR A 241 12.87 18.24 4.97
N GLN A 242 11.69 17.70 4.67
CA GLN A 242 10.40 18.36 4.90
C GLN A 242 9.41 17.35 5.49
N PRO A 243 9.23 17.34 6.81
CA PRO A 243 8.30 16.43 7.47
C PRO A 243 6.89 16.54 6.91
N ARG A 244 6.15 15.43 6.96
CA ARG A 244 4.71 15.37 6.67
C ARG A 244 3.99 16.57 7.26
N LEU A 245 3.18 17.25 6.47
CA LEU A 245 2.32 18.32 6.94
C LEU A 245 0.94 17.77 7.26
N SER A 246 0.41 18.09 8.43
CA SER A 246 -0.92 17.65 8.83
C SER A 246 -1.67 18.70 9.62
N TRP A 247 -2.97 18.77 9.41
CA TRP A 247 -3.90 19.64 10.11
C TRP A 247 -5.12 18.84 10.57
N LEU A 248 -5.56 19.13 11.77
CA LEU A 248 -6.73 18.52 12.40
C LEU A 248 -7.81 19.58 12.62
N TYR A 249 -9.01 19.32 12.18
CA TYR A 249 -10.22 20.03 12.59
C TYR A 249 -10.92 19.22 13.69
N SER A 250 -11.16 19.85 14.83
CA SER A 250 -11.98 19.27 15.89
C SER A 250 -13.38 19.84 15.80
N SER A 251 -14.35 18.97 15.60
CA SER A 251 -15.79 19.32 15.52
C SER A 251 -16.31 19.89 16.84
N SER A 252 -15.84 19.36 17.98
CA SER A 252 -16.22 19.82 19.32
C SER A 252 -15.67 21.21 19.65
N GLN A 253 -14.46 21.56 19.17
CA GLN A 253 -13.83 22.85 19.39
C GLN A 253 -14.04 23.83 18.24
N ARG A 254 -14.53 23.37 17.10
CA ARG A 254 -14.70 24.13 15.85
C ARG A 254 -13.43 24.85 15.39
N ARG A 255 -12.26 24.24 15.62
CA ARG A 255 -10.95 24.83 15.36
C ARG A 255 -10.08 23.92 14.52
N VAL A 256 -9.39 24.52 13.57
CA VAL A 256 -8.28 23.88 12.85
C VAL A 256 -6.99 24.11 13.62
N ARG A 257 -6.20 23.08 13.79
CA ARG A 257 -4.86 23.13 14.38
C ARG A 257 -3.90 22.41 13.47
N ARG A 258 -2.67 22.90 13.39
CA ARG A 258 -1.58 22.09 12.85
C ARG A 258 -1.36 20.92 13.81
N ALA A 259 -1.44 19.70 13.32
CA ALA A 259 -1.05 18.55 14.12
C ALA A 259 0.47 18.56 14.24
N PRO A 260 1.05 18.40 15.45
CA PRO A 260 2.48 18.25 15.57
C PRO A 260 2.95 17.02 14.77
N ALA A 261 4.19 17.03 14.32
CA ALA A 261 4.80 15.82 13.77
C ALA A 261 4.74 14.74 14.85
N LEU A 262 3.86 13.75 14.64
CA LEU A 262 3.75 12.62 15.54
C LEU A 262 4.96 11.73 15.32
N ALA A 263 5.56 11.24 16.41
CA ALA A 263 6.55 10.19 16.30
C ALA A 263 5.95 8.99 15.53
N TYR A 264 6.76 8.31 14.73
CA TYR A 264 6.28 7.24 13.85
C TYR A 264 5.57 6.11 14.60
N ASP A 265 5.95 5.88 15.87
CA ASP A 265 5.36 4.91 16.77
C ASP A 265 4.22 5.44 17.64
N SER A 266 3.80 6.69 17.42
CA SER A 266 2.61 7.22 18.10
C SER A 266 1.39 6.37 17.78
N ILE A 267 0.57 6.12 18.80
CA ILE A 267 -0.64 5.31 18.65
C ILE A 267 -1.66 6.05 17.79
N THR A 268 -2.15 5.38 16.75
CA THR A 268 -3.24 5.89 15.93
C THR A 268 -4.54 5.88 16.74
N PRO A 269 -5.27 7.01 16.87
CA PRO A 269 -6.54 7.07 17.58
C PRO A 269 -7.55 6.05 17.04
N GLY A 270 -8.36 5.46 17.92
CA GLY A 270 -9.40 4.50 17.55
C GLY A 270 -8.91 3.07 17.26
N THR A 271 -7.59 2.81 17.32
CA THR A 271 -7.01 1.49 17.02
C THR A 271 -6.75 0.64 18.26
N ALA A 272 -7.22 1.09 19.43
CA ALA A 272 -7.01 0.42 20.71
C ALA A 272 -5.54 0.09 21.04
N GLY A 273 -4.60 0.90 20.54
CA GLY A 273 -3.16 0.74 20.73
C GLY A 273 -2.50 -0.26 19.79
N LEU A 274 -3.23 -0.78 18.81
CA LEU A 274 -2.71 -1.81 17.92
C LEU A 274 -1.93 -1.26 16.72
N ARG A 275 -2.22 -0.02 16.29
CA ARG A 275 -1.55 0.60 15.14
C ARG A 275 -0.71 1.81 15.53
N THR A 276 0.43 1.92 14.91
CA THR A 276 1.33 3.08 14.96
C THR A 276 1.03 4.06 13.81
N ALA A 277 1.47 5.31 13.95
CA ALA A 277 1.23 6.35 12.94
C ALA A 277 1.81 6.01 11.55
N ASP A 278 2.88 5.22 11.52
CA ASP A 278 3.54 4.76 10.30
C ASP A 278 3.01 3.41 9.77
N SER A 279 1.99 2.82 10.41
CA SER A 279 1.41 1.52 10.01
C SER A 279 0.19 1.62 9.10
N ARG A 280 -0.18 2.83 8.65
CA ARG A 280 -1.24 2.99 7.65
C ARG A 280 -0.82 2.34 6.34
N ASP A 281 -1.75 1.65 5.65
CA ASP A 281 -1.46 0.98 4.39
C ASP A 281 -0.26 0.02 4.50
N MET A 282 -0.22 -0.73 5.61
CA MET A 282 0.85 -1.62 6.07
C MET A 282 2.16 -0.90 6.43
N PHE A 283 2.59 0.09 5.66
CA PHE A 283 3.68 1.03 5.94
C PHE A 283 3.45 2.36 5.25
N ASN A 284 3.57 3.45 6.01
CA ASN A 284 3.47 4.81 5.51
C ASN A 284 4.24 5.78 6.41
N GLY A 285 5.54 5.69 6.39
CA GLY A 285 6.45 6.53 7.16
C GLY A 285 7.71 6.86 6.38
N ALA A 286 8.54 7.74 6.90
CA ALA A 286 9.88 7.92 6.38
C ALA A 286 10.71 6.66 6.64
N PRO A 287 11.59 6.27 5.73
CA PRO A 287 12.42 5.07 5.90
C PRO A 287 13.63 5.30 6.82
N ASP A 288 13.83 6.50 7.33
CA ASP A 288 15.04 7.01 8.00
C ASP A 288 15.43 6.29 9.29
N LEU A 289 14.45 5.79 10.07
CA LEU A 289 14.72 5.14 11.36
C LEU A 289 15.35 3.76 11.23
N TYR A 290 15.23 3.11 10.09
CA TYR A 290 15.63 1.72 9.89
C TYR A 290 16.71 1.58 8.84
N GLN A 291 17.58 0.60 9.04
CA GLN A 291 18.41 0.03 7.99
C GLN A 291 17.60 -1.03 7.26
N TRP A 292 17.41 -0.88 5.96
CA TRP A 292 16.58 -1.76 5.14
C TRP A 292 17.43 -2.74 4.35
N THR A 293 17.23 -4.02 4.59
CA THR A 293 17.94 -5.11 3.93
C THR A 293 16.99 -5.86 3.01
N LEU A 294 17.36 -6.00 1.74
CA LEU A 294 16.69 -6.89 0.81
C LEU A 294 17.12 -8.33 1.09
N VAL A 295 16.18 -9.18 1.47
CA VAL A 295 16.42 -10.61 1.68
C VAL A 295 16.36 -11.36 0.34
N GLY A 296 15.45 -10.98 -0.53
CA GLY A 296 15.25 -11.58 -1.83
C GLY A 296 13.78 -11.84 -2.15
N LYS A 297 13.54 -12.65 -3.17
CA LYS A 297 12.21 -13.14 -3.52
C LYS A 297 11.97 -14.53 -2.96
N LYS A 298 10.71 -14.81 -2.61
CA LYS A 298 10.23 -16.15 -2.25
C LYS A 298 8.76 -16.33 -2.64
N ALA A 299 8.32 -17.57 -2.70
CA ALA A 299 6.89 -17.90 -2.85
C ALA A 299 6.26 -18.11 -1.48
N LEU A 300 5.21 -17.35 -1.17
CA LEU A 300 4.47 -17.45 0.10
C LEU A 300 2.96 -17.58 -0.16
N HIS A 301 2.27 -18.26 0.75
CA HIS A 301 0.81 -18.22 0.82
C HIS A 301 0.39 -16.89 1.44
N VAL A 302 -0.14 -16.00 0.63
CA VAL A 302 -0.54 -14.64 1.05
C VAL A 302 -2.04 -14.44 0.83
N PRO A 303 -2.69 -13.56 1.62
CA PRO A 303 -4.05 -13.15 1.32
C PRO A 303 -4.10 -12.47 -0.05
N TYR A 304 -4.89 -13.02 -0.99
CA TYR A 304 -4.98 -12.49 -2.34
C TYR A 304 -6.36 -12.77 -2.94
N ASN A 305 -6.79 -11.97 -3.92
CA ASN A 305 -8.10 -12.08 -4.56
C ASN A 305 -9.26 -12.21 -3.55
N SER A 306 -9.19 -11.43 -2.47
CA SER A 306 -10.05 -11.50 -1.29
C SER A 306 -11.43 -10.86 -1.54
N TYR A 307 -12.02 -11.03 -2.71
CA TYR A 307 -13.30 -10.43 -3.12
C TYR A 307 -14.45 -10.77 -2.17
N ARG A 308 -14.48 -12.00 -1.65
CA ARG A 308 -15.52 -12.45 -0.68
C ARG A 308 -15.53 -11.59 0.57
N LEU A 309 -14.33 -11.15 1.04
CA LEU A 309 -14.20 -10.31 2.22
C LEU A 309 -14.70 -8.88 2.01
N ALA A 310 -14.79 -8.40 0.75
CA ALA A 310 -15.33 -7.09 0.39
C ALA A 310 -16.81 -7.15 -0.02
N SER A 311 -17.41 -8.34 -0.04
CA SER A 311 -18.78 -8.54 -0.53
C SER A 311 -19.80 -7.78 0.34
N PRO A 312 -20.72 -7.00 -0.27
CA PRO A 312 -21.79 -6.35 0.47
C PRO A 312 -22.81 -7.34 1.07
N LEU A 313 -22.76 -8.61 0.69
CA LEU A 313 -23.58 -9.67 1.28
C LEU A 313 -23.01 -10.23 2.59
N LEU A 314 -21.80 -9.83 2.96
CA LEU A 314 -21.10 -10.30 4.15
C LEU A 314 -20.99 -9.18 5.19
N GLY A 315 -21.84 -9.19 6.19
CA GLY A 315 -21.79 -8.20 7.29
C GLY A 315 -20.55 -8.34 8.18
N TYR A 316 -20.16 -7.27 8.87
CA TYR A 316 -18.93 -7.25 9.68
C TYR A 316 -18.89 -8.32 10.78
N ALA A 317 -20.03 -8.68 11.35
CA ALA A 317 -20.09 -9.76 12.34
C ALA A 317 -19.60 -11.12 11.81
N ALA A 318 -19.79 -11.37 10.52
CA ALA A 318 -19.32 -12.60 9.87
C ALA A 318 -17.81 -12.62 9.60
N LEU A 319 -17.14 -11.47 9.69
CA LEU A 319 -15.67 -11.37 9.55
C LEU A 319 -14.93 -11.71 10.84
N ILE A 320 -15.64 -11.75 11.97
CA ILE A 320 -15.05 -11.85 13.31
C ILE A 320 -14.96 -13.30 13.75
N GLY A 321 -13.76 -13.71 14.17
CA GLY A 321 -13.50 -14.95 14.86
C GLY A 321 -12.89 -14.71 16.26
N PRO A 322 -12.75 -15.76 17.07
CA PRO A 322 -12.21 -15.64 18.42
C PRO A 322 -10.69 -15.37 18.38
N GLY A 323 -10.31 -14.09 18.51
CA GLY A 323 -8.92 -13.63 18.50
C GLY A 323 -8.29 -13.45 17.12
N HIS A 324 -9.02 -13.72 16.04
CA HIS A 324 -8.57 -13.56 14.66
C HIS A 324 -9.74 -13.39 13.69
N VAL A 325 -9.47 -13.07 12.44
CA VAL A 325 -10.46 -13.04 11.35
C VAL A 325 -11.10 -14.42 11.20
N ASN A 326 -12.41 -14.47 10.95
CA ASN A 326 -13.08 -15.70 10.56
C ASN A 326 -12.44 -16.23 9.27
N PRO A 327 -11.84 -17.45 9.28
CA PRO A 327 -11.15 -17.96 8.11
C PRO A 327 -12.08 -18.41 6.97
N GLN A 328 -13.38 -18.53 7.22
CA GLN A 328 -14.34 -19.06 6.24
C GLN A 328 -14.40 -18.25 4.93
N PRO A 329 -14.48 -16.90 4.96
CA PRO A 329 -14.47 -16.09 3.75
C PRO A 329 -13.06 -15.72 3.26
N THR A 330 -11.98 -16.14 3.94
CA THR A 330 -10.62 -15.79 3.55
C THR A 330 -10.16 -16.61 2.35
N ARG A 331 -9.26 -16.04 1.57
CA ARG A 331 -8.60 -16.68 0.44
C ARG A 331 -7.10 -16.43 0.53
N TYR A 332 -6.31 -17.49 0.44
CA TYR A 332 -4.87 -17.45 0.36
C TYR A 332 -4.43 -18.09 -0.95
N GLU A 333 -3.42 -17.50 -1.57
CA GLU A 333 -2.84 -17.99 -2.82
C GLU A 333 -1.32 -18.00 -2.71
N LEU A 334 -0.65 -18.85 -3.47
CA LEU A 334 0.79 -18.86 -3.55
C LEU A 334 1.26 -17.77 -4.52
N HIS A 335 1.97 -16.76 -4.03
CA HIS A 335 2.52 -15.66 -4.83
C HIS A 335 4.01 -15.45 -4.58
N ARG A 336 4.72 -14.91 -5.58
CA ARG A 336 6.08 -14.40 -5.38
C ARG A 336 6.01 -13.07 -4.65
N VAL A 337 6.80 -12.96 -3.61
CA VAL A 337 6.92 -11.72 -2.83
C VAL A 337 8.38 -11.33 -2.67
N TRP A 338 8.63 -10.03 -2.59
CA TRP A 338 9.89 -9.49 -2.11
C TRP A 338 9.88 -9.46 -0.59
N GLU A 339 10.94 -9.98 0.03
CA GLU A 339 11.11 -9.90 1.47
C GLU A 339 12.13 -8.82 1.82
N VAL A 340 11.71 -7.86 2.67
CA VAL A 340 12.54 -6.76 3.16
C VAL A 340 12.50 -6.73 4.68
N VAL A 341 13.68 -6.56 5.30
CA VAL A 341 13.84 -6.44 6.74
C VAL A 341 14.32 -5.05 7.09
N GLY A 342 13.57 -4.35 7.94
CA GLY A 342 13.98 -3.11 8.59
C GLY A 342 14.52 -3.40 9.99
N THR A 343 15.78 -3.06 10.24
CA THR A 343 16.40 -3.11 11.57
C THR A 343 16.57 -1.69 12.09
N LEU A 344 16.09 -1.40 13.29
CA LEU A 344 16.16 -0.08 13.89
C LEU A 344 17.62 0.36 14.01
N LYS A 345 17.93 1.57 13.52
CA LYS A 345 19.29 2.13 13.57
C LYS A 345 19.73 2.39 15.01
N PRO A 346 21.03 2.30 15.33
CA PRO A 346 21.54 2.70 16.64
C PRO A 346 21.13 4.14 17.00
N GLY A 347 20.60 4.32 18.21
CA GLY A 347 20.13 5.63 18.69
C GLY A 347 18.73 6.04 18.22
N ALA A 348 18.16 5.41 17.19
CA ALA A 348 16.79 5.63 16.80
C ALA A 348 15.80 5.04 17.82
N LYS A 349 14.59 5.60 17.90
CA LYS A 349 13.56 5.15 18.85
C LYS A 349 12.30 4.75 18.09
N HIS A 350 11.84 3.55 18.34
CA HIS A 350 10.57 3.01 17.88
C HIS A 350 10.16 1.83 18.76
N ILE A 351 8.86 1.53 18.88
CA ILE A 351 8.39 0.36 19.66
C ILE A 351 8.80 -0.98 19.04
N TYR A 352 9.08 -1.01 17.73
CA TYR A 352 9.58 -2.18 17.02
C TYR A 352 11.08 -2.08 16.75
N ALA A 353 11.86 -3.02 17.29
CA ALA A 353 13.30 -3.10 17.01
C ALA A 353 13.58 -3.59 15.59
N SER A 354 12.73 -4.44 15.05
CA SER A 354 12.76 -4.81 13.64
C SER A 354 11.37 -5.08 13.10
N ARG A 355 11.26 -4.98 11.79
CA ARG A 355 10.04 -5.27 11.03
C ARG A 355 10.40 -5.98 9.74
N ARG A 356 9.53 -6.88 9.32
CA ARG A 356 9.70 -7.65 8.11
C ARG A 356 8.48 -7.48 7.25
N TYR A 357 8.68 -7.09 6.00
CA TYR A 357 7.63 -6.86 5.04
C TYR A 357 7.73 -7.82 3.88
N TYR A 358 6.57 -8.27 3.40
CA TYR A 358 6.43 -9.13 2.25
C TYR A 358 5.58 -8.40 1.21
N LEU A 359 6.21 -8.02 0.09
CA LEU A 359 5.60 -7.22 -0.96
C LEU A 359 5.27 -8.10 -2.16
N ASP A 360 4.04 -8.08 -2.61
CA ASP A 360 3.61 -8.75 -3.83
C ASP A 360 4.37 -8.20 -5.05
N GLU A 361 4.92 -9.09 -5.89
CA GLU A 361 5.72 -8.65 -7.04
C GLU A 361 4.88 -7.98 -8.14
N ASP A 362 3.58 -8.31 -8.26
CA ASP A 362 2.72 -7.78 -9.30
C ASP A 362 2.18 -6.38 -8.99
N SER A 363 2.03 -6.03 -7.74
CA SER A 363 1.41 -4.78 -7.29
C SER A 363 2.31 -3.88 -6.46
N TRP A 364 3.41 -4.41 -5.91
CA TRP A 364 4.28 -3.77 -4.92
C TRP A 364 3.59 -3.42 -3.60
N ALA A 365 2.38 -3.95 -3.37
CA ALA A 365 1.70 -3.81 -2.09
C ALA A 365 2.34 -4.71 -1.03
N ILE A 366 2.48 -4.21 0.20
CA ILE A 366 2.80 -5.06 1.35
C ILE A 366 1.55 -5.90 1.65
N VAL A 367 1.66 -7.22 1.53
CA VAL A 367 0.56 -8.16 1.77
C VAL A 367 0.63 -8.81 3.15
N GLU A 368 1.83 -8.91 3.73
CA GLU A 368 2.07 -9.44 5.06
C GLU A 368 3.17 -8.62 5.76
N ALA A 369 3.10 -8.51 7.08
CA ALA A 369 4.12 -7.85 7.89
C ALA A 369 4.28 -8.50 9.27
N ASP A 370 5.52 -8.62 9.72
CA ASP A 370 5.88 -9.13 11.05
C ASP A 370 6.68 -8.07 11.81
N PHE A 371 6.30 -7.83 13.08
CA PHE A 371 6.90 -6.80 13.93
C PHE A 371 7.50 -7.42 15.18
N PHE A 372 8.77 -7.12 15.42
CA PHE A 372 9.55 -7.67 16.52
C PHE A 372 9.88 -6.59 17.55
N ASP A 373 9.84 -6.96 18.80
CA ASP A 373 10.22 -6.10 19.93
C ASP A 373 11.74 -5.99 20.12
N HIS A 374 12.16 -5.21 21.10
CA HIS A 374 13.57 -5.03 21.48
C HIS A 374 14.24 -6.27 22.10
N LYS A 375 13.49 -7.35 22.35
CA LYS A 375 14.01 -8.67 22.74
C LYS A 375 14.11 -9.63 21.55
N GLY A 376 13.82 -9.17 20.34
CA GLY A 376 13.77 -9.99 19.12
C GLY A 376 12.57 -10.93 19.07
N GLN A 377 11.55 -10.76 19.93
CA GLN A 377 10.36 -11.60 19.95
C GLN A 377 9.31 -11.04 18.98
N LEU A 378 8.70 -11.92 18.19
CA LEU A 378 7.57 -11.55 17.36
C LEU A 378 6.42 -11.09 18.26
N TRP A 379 6.05 -9.83 18.10
CA TRP A 379 5.01 -9.19 18.92
C TRP A 379 3.69 -9.03 18.18
N ARG A 380 3.75 -8.49 16.95
CA ARG A 380 2.57 -8.28 16.13
C ARG A 380 2.78 -8.83 14.73
N THR A 381 1.69 -9.15 14.07
CA THR A 381 1.67 -9.48 12.65
C THR A 381 0.49 -8.80 11.99
N ALA A 382 0.61 -8.47 10.72
CA ALA A 382 -0.47 -7.86 9.94
C ALA A 382 -0.62 -8.53 8.59
N GLN A 383 -1.87 -8.59 8.10
CA GLN A 383 -2.26 -9.18 6.82
C GLN A 383 -3.13 -8.18 6.06
N ALA A 384 -2.79 -7.90 4.80
CA ALA A 384 -3.61 -7.13 3.88
C ALA A 384 -4.37 -8.09 2.96
N HIS A 385 -5.65 -8.30 3.24
CA HIS A 385 -6.53 -9.09 2.39
C HIS A 385 -6.95 -8.25 1.19
N SER A 386 -6.26 -8.43 0.07
CA SER A 386 -6.35 -7.55 -1.09
C SER A 386 -7.11 -8.20 -2.25
N TYR A 387 -7.67 -7.36 -3.12
CA TYR A 387 -8.23 -7.75 -4.41
C TYR A 387 -7.99 -6.67 -5.47
N TYR A 388 -7.98 -7.06 -6.74
CA TYR A 388 -7.82 -6.11 -7.83
C TYR A 388 -9.15 -5.45 -8.17
N HIS A 389 -9.22 -4.12 -8.06
CA HIS A 389 -10.40 -3.34 -8.42
C HIS A 389 -10.33 -2.90 -9.88
N VAL A 390 -11.13 -3.56 -10.73
CA VAL A 390 -11.04 -3.38 -12.19
C VAL A 390 -11.34 -1.97 -12.69
N ILE A 391 -12.21 -1.22 -11.98
CA ILE A 391 -12.49 0.20 -12.33
C ILE A 391 -11.37 1.10 -11.83
N GLY A 392 -10.90 0.90 -10.61
CA GLY A 392 -9.79 1.68 -10.05
C GLY A 392 -8.42 1.31 -10.63
N GLN A 393 -8.34 0.20 -11.37
CA GLN A 393 -7.11 -0.35 -11.94
C GLN A 393 -5.97 -0.43 -10.92
N ALA A 394 -6.31 -0.86 -9.71
CA ALA A 394 -5.38 -0.93 -8.58
C ALA A 394 -5.69 -2.13 -7.68
N LEU A 395 -4.66 -2.67 -7.02
CA LEU A 395 -4.86 -3.57 -5.90
C LEU A 395 -5.32 -2.75 -4.70
N VAL A 396 -6.50 -3.10 -4.15
CA VAL A 396 -7.10 -2.46 -2.98
C VAL A 396 -7.32 -3.48 -1.88
N ASN A 397 -7.40 -3.02 -0.63
CA ASN A 397 -7.64 -3.90 0.50
C ASN A 397 -9.16 -4.06 0.74
N ALA A 398 -9.62 -5.30 0.81
CA ALA A 398 -10.91 -5.65 1.42
C ALA A 398 -10.87 -5.38 2.93
N MET A 399 -9.71 -5.67 3.54
CA MET A 399 -9.37 -5.29 4.92
C MET A 399 -7.87 -5.43 5.18
N GLU A 400 -7.38 -4.67 6.16
CA GLU A 400 -6.12 -4.93 6.83
C GLU A 400 -6.40 -5.44 8.24
N ALA A 401 -5.86 -6.62 8.58
CA ALA A 401 -5.93 -7.19 9.90
C ALA A 401 -4.59 -7.04 10.62
N ILE A 402 -4.57 -6.49 11.83
CA ILE A 402 -3.39 -6.49 12.70
C ILE A 402 -3.68 -7.27 13.97
N TYR A 403 -2.76 -8.12 14.36
CA TYR A 403 -2.87 -9.02 15.50
C TYR A 403 -1.76 -8.73 16.51
N ASP A 404 -2.11 -8.57 17.78
CA ASP A 404 -1.15 -8.50 18.87
C ASP A 404 -1.06 -9.90 19.53
N LEU A 405 0.05 -10.56 19.26
CA LEU A 405 0.28 -11.95 19.71
C LEU A 405 0.47 -12.08 21.23
N ARG A 406 0.68 -10.99 21.95
CA ARG A 406 0.78 -11.00 23.42
C ARG A 406 -0.59 -10.90 24.08
N SER A 407 -1.35 -9.90 23.67
CA SER A 407 -2.68 -9.64 24.26
C SER A 407 -3.79 -10.51 23.67
N GLY A 408 -3.58 -11.09 22.48
CA GLY A 408 -4.61 -11.80 21.73
C GLY A 408 -5.66 -10.88 21.11
N ARG A 409 -5.44 -9.55 21.13
CA ARG A 409 -6.32 -8.57 20.52
C ARG A 409 -5.98 -8.39 19.05
N TYR A 410 -6.97 -8.03 18.27
CA TYR A 410 -6.79 -7.71 16.84
C TYR A 410 -7.72 -6.57 16.42
N GLN A 411 -7.40 -5.96 15.28
CA GLN A 411 -8.18 -4.89 14.68
C GLN A 411 -8.28 -5.13 13.18
N LEU A 412 -9.44 -4.82 12.61
CA LEU A 412 -9.72 -4.80 11.18
C LEU A 412 -9.95 -3.36 10.74
N SER A 413 -9.38 -2.96 9.62
CA SER A 413 -9.56 -1.63 9.04
C SER A 413 -9.72 -1.71 7.52
N GLY A 414 -10.28 -0.64 6.94
CA GLY A 414 -10.54 -0.58 5.50
C GLY A 414 -11.77 -1.39 5.05
N LEU A 415 -12.63 -1.78 5.98
CA LEU A 415 -13.84 -2.54 5.70
C LEU A 415 -14.83 -1.71 4.88
N THR A 416 -15.37 -2.30 3.82
CA THR A 416 -16.29 -1.61 2.89
C THR A 416 -17.63 -2.32 2.72
N ASN A 417 -17.80 -3.49 3.30
CA ASN A 417 -18.94 -4.37 3.11
C ASN A 417 -20.30 -3.71 3.36
N GLU A 418 -20.40 -2.92 4.45
CA GLU A 418 -21.64 -2.26 4.85
C GLU A 418 -21.73 -0.81 4.33
N GLN A 419 -20.77 -0.38 3.50
CA GLN A 419 -20.79 0.95 2.90
C GLN A 419 -21.66 0.98 1.63
N PRO A 420 -22.58 1.93 1.49
CA PRO A 420 -23.48 1.99 0.32
C PRO A 420 -22.76 2.35 -0.99
N ARG A 421 -21.65 3.08 -0.89
CA ARG A 421 -20.78 3.46 -2.02
C ARG A 421 -19.35 3.57 -1.51
N PRO A 422 -18.62 2.44 -1.46
CA PRO A 422 -17.29 2.43 -0.85
C PRO A 422 -16.28 3.25 -1.65
N TYR A 423 -16.25 3.13 -2.96
CA TYR A 423 -15.27 3.78 -3.82
C TYR A 423 -15.91 4.72 -4.85
N ALA A 424 -15.24 5.84 -5.09
CA ALA A 424 -15.35 6.62 -6.32
C ALA A 424 -13.92 6.89 -6.79
N PHE A 425 -13.60 6.48 -8.02
CA PHE A 425 -12.30 6.69 -8.65
C PHE A 425 -12.32 7.90 -9.57
N ASP A 426 -11.13 8.40 -9.95
CA ASP A 426 -10.92 9.55 -10.83
C ASP A 426 -11.68 10.80 -10.38
N VAL A 427 -11.65 11.03 -9.05
CA VAL A 427 -12.33 12.18 -8.42
C VAL A 427 -11.61 13.46 -8.83
N ARG A 428 -12.34 14.36 -9.53
CA ARG A 428 -11.83 15.69 -9.82
C ARG A 428 -11.71 16.50 -8.53
N THR A 429 -10.53 17.01 -8.26
CA THR A 429 -10.22 17.77 -7.07
C THR A 429 -9.01 18.67 -7.30
N SER A 430 -8.75 19.57 -6.37
CA SER A 430 -7.66 20.56 -6.47
C SER A 430 -6.80 20.50 -5.18
N ALA A 431 -5.59 21.04 -5.23
CA ALA A 431 -4.73 21.16 -4.04
C ALA A 431 -5.42 22.03 -2.96
N SER A 432 -6.23 23.01 -3.35
CA SER A 432 -6.99 23.85 -2.44
C SER A 432 -8.00 23.07 -1.59
N TYR A 433 -8.55 21.96 -2.09
CA TYR A 433 -9.39 21.04 -1.32
C TYR A 433 -8.64 20.43 -0.14
N PHE A 434 -7.34 20.22 -0.26
CA PHE A 434 -6.48 19.67 0.80
C PHE A 434 -5.80 20.76 1.62
N SER A 435 -6.35 21.96 1.66
CA SER A 435 -5.82 23.06 2.47
C SER A 435 -6.42 23.09 3.88
N PRO A 436 -5.70 23.68 4.87
CA PRO A 436 -6.27 23.92 6.20
C PRO A 436 -7.53 24.77 6.17
N GLY A 437 -7.65 25.69 5.18
CA GLY A 437 -8.85 26.53 5.00
C GLY A 437 -10.07 25.72 4.61
N ALA A 438 -9.91 24.73 3.73
CA ALA A 438 -11.00 23.86 3.29
C ALA A 438 -11.42 22.85 4.37
N LEU A 439 -10.52 22.51 5.30
CA LEU A 439 -10.74 21.45 6.31
C LEU A 439 -11.95 21.75 7.21
N ARG A 440 -12.18 23.01 7.57
CA ARG A 440 -13.35 23.43 8.37
C ARG A 440 -14.67 23.12 7.66
N SER A 441 -14.76 23.40 6.37
CA SER A 441 -15.99 23.15 5.59
C SER A 441 -16.23 21.65 5.39
N GLN A 442 -15.17 20.85 5.33
CA GLN A 442 -15.25 19.38 5.24
C GLN A 442 -15.77 18.76 6.54
N GLY A 443 -15.38 19.29 7.70
CA GLY A 443 -15.84 18.81 9.01
C GLY A 443 -17.29 19.21 9.35
N LEU A 444 -17.83 20.24 8.70
CA LEU A 444 -19.20 20.72 8.93
C LEU A 444 -20.26 20.01 8.06
N ARG A 445 -19.86 19.27 7.05
CA ARG A 445 -20.73 18.49 6.16
C ARG A 445 -20.84 17.05 6.64
#